data_eaeff157ef3d20f0183820d3b4c7d198
#
_entry.id   eaeff157ef3d20f0183820d3b4c7d198
#
_cell.length_a   1.000
_cell.length_b   1.000
_cell.length_c   1.000
_cell.angle_alpha   90.00
_cell.angle_beta   90.00
_cell.angle_gamma   90.00
#
_symmetry.space_group_name_H-M   'P 1'
#
loop_
_entity.id
_entity.type
_entity.pdbx_description
1 polymer ?
#
loop_
_entity_poly.entity_id
_entity_poly.type
_entity_poly.pdbx_seq_one_letter_code
_entity_poly.pdbx_strand_id
1 'polypeptide(L)'
;MGGGPVMSQSQSGDAIDVAVTSSLASSNLQHSEPCEAYAAHKKHAYYDEDFKGTAFEFAAMVFETTGGVNNEGMEVLRQLFRFAAKHQGLQLSVYCGRAWARLSCNIQSSVAQCFLNRAGSLAAIEKDVDFLSICL
;
A
#
# COMPACT_ATOMS: atom_id res chain seq x y z
N MET A 1 -26.01 45.97 9.55
CA MET A 1 -25.46 45.05 8.61
C MET A 1 -24.47 44.15 9.33
N GLY A 2 -24.93 42.96 9.73
CA GLY A 2 -24.13 42.02 10.48
C GLY A 2 -23.49 41.02 9.53
N GLY A 3 -22.19 41.15 9.25
CA GLY A 3 -21.40 40.10 8.65
C GLY A 3 -21.04 39.10 9.74
N GLY A 4 -21.78 37.99 9.83
CA GLY A 4 -21.39 36.87 10.68
C GLY A 4 -20.06 36.29 10.22
N PRO A 5 -19.23 35.75 11.14
CA PRO A 5 -18.00 35.13 10.76
C PRO A 5 -18.31 33.92 9.86
N VAL A 6 -17.73 33.93 8.66
CA VAL A 6 -17.71 32.76 7.79
C VAL A 6 -16.92 31.72 8.57
N MET A 7 -17.62 30.73 9.14
CA MET A 7 -16.97 29.55 9.69
C MET A 7 -16.25 28.88 8.52
N SER A 8 -14.92 28.96 8.52
CA SER A 8 -14.09 28.12 7.68
C SER A 8 -14.36 26.70 8.14
N GLN A 9 -15.06 25.93 7.32
CA GLN A 9 -15.14 24.49 7.51
C GLN A 9 -13.70 23.97 7.48
N SER A 10 -13.18 23.57 8.62
CA SER A 10 -11.94 22.82 8.68
C SER A 10 -12.17 21.54 7.89
N GLN A 11 -11.59 21.45 6.70
CA GLN A 11 -11.59 20.23 5.95
C GLN A 11 -10.76 19.21 6.74
N SER A 12 -11.44 18.27 7.39
CA SER A 12 -10.81 17.06 7.89
C SER A 12 -10.59 16.12 6.71
N GLY A 13 -9.48 15.44 6.66
CA GLY A 13 -9.15 14.50 5.59
C GLY A 13 -8.34 13.34 6.13
N ASP A 14 -8.23 12.30 5.32
CA ASP A 14 -7.42 11.13 5.64
C ASP A 14 -6.08 11.22 4.91
N ALA A 15 -4.99 11.04 5.65
CA ALA A 15 -3.64 10.87 5.12
C ALA A 15 -3.36 9.37 5.02
N ILE A 16 -3.37 8.83 3.80
CA ILE A 16 -3.21 7.40 3.57
C ILE A 16 -1.80 7.11 3.06
N ASP A 17 -1.04 6.29 3.79
CA ASP A 17 0.24 5.76 3.33
C ASP A 17 0.07 4.33 2.85
N VAL A 18 0.51 4.07 1.62
CA VAL A 18 0.37 2.75 0.98
C VAL A 18 1.72 2.05 0.95
N ALA A 19 1.74 0.80 1.40
CA ALA A 19 2.93 -0.04 1.38
C ALA A 19 2.62 -1.46 0.91
N VAL A 20 3.66 -2.15 0.45
CA VAL A 20 3.60 -3.58 0.14
C VAL A 20 4.68 -4.28 0.94
N THR A 21 4.32 -5.37 1.61
CA THR A 21 5.23 -6.22 2.37
C THR A 21 5.16 -7.67 1.89
N SER A 22 6.11 -8.48 2.28
CA SER A 22 6.12 -9.91 1.96
C SER A 22 6.17 -10.73 3.25
N SER A 23 5.30 -11.72 3.37
CA SER A 23 5.33 -12.70 4.46
C SER A 23 6.65 -13.49 4.51
N LEU A 24 7.32 -13.61 3.36
CA LEU A 24 8.62 -14.30 3.25
C LEU A 24 9.82 -13.42 3.62
N ALA A 25 9.63 -12.13 3.88
CA ALA A 25 10.70 -11.28 4.38
C ALA A 25 11.12 -11.76 5.78
N SER A 26 12.43 -11.80 6.03
CA SER A 26 12.99 -12.28 7.30
C SER A 26 12.41 -11.57 8.52
N SER A 27 12.11 -10.28 8.40
CA SER A 27 11.46 -9.48 9.44
C SER A 27 10.01 -9.89 9.74
N ASN A 28 9.37 -10.62 8.83
CA ASN A 28 7.96 -10.98 8.92
C ASN A 28 7.73 -12.46 9.28
N LEU A 29 8.78 -13.30 9.25
CA LEU A 29 8.66 -14.74 9.50
C LEU A 29 8.13 -15.08 10.91
N GLN A 30 8.21 -14.14 11.85
CA GLN A 30 7.75 -14.32 13.24
C GLN A 30 6.31 -13.82 13.45
N HIS A 31 5.70 -13.19 12.44
CA HIS A 31 4.38 -12.61 12.53
C HIS A 31 3.35 -13.45 11.80
N SER A 32 2.28 -13.82 12.48
CA SER A 32 1.12 -14.49 11.86
C SER A 32 0.34 -13.58 10.91
N GLU A 33 0.40 -12.27 11.16
CA GLU A 33 -0.27 -11.24 10.37
C GLU A 33 0.73 -10.16 9.95
N PRO A 34 1.50 -10.39 8.87
CA PRO A 34 2.60 -9.51 8.46
C PRO A 34 2.15 -8.08 8.12
N CYS A 35 0.96 -7.92 7.52
CA CYS A 35 0.43 -6.60 7.17
C CYS A 35 0.09 -5.77 8.40
N GLU A 36 -0.53 -6.38 9.43
CA GLU A 36 -0.84 -5.70 10.69
C GLU A 36 0.43 -5.32 11.44
N ALA A 37 1.39 -6.23 11.54
CA ALA A 37 2.67 -5.98 12.18
C ALA A 37 3.43 -4.83 11.48
N TYR A 38 3.44 -4.82 10.15
CA TYR A 38 4.09 -3.76 9.37
C TYR A 38 3.38 -2.41 9.56
N ALA A 39 2.04 -2.38 9.52
CA ALA A 39 1.26 -1.17 9.75
C ALA A 39 1.57 -0.58 11.13
N ALA A 40 1.52 -1.40 12.19
CA ALA A 40 1.77 -0.96 13.56
C ALA A 40 3.22 -0.49 13.79
N HIS A 41 4.20 -1.32 13.42
CA HIS A 41 5.60 -1.10 13.79
C HIS A 41 6.38 -0.20 12.84
N LYS A 42 5.94 -0.07 11.58
CA LYS A 42 6.66 0.73 10.57
C LYS A 42 5.91 1.99 10.16
N LYS A 43 4.58 1.99 10.23
CA LYS A 43 3.78 3.14 9.79
C LYS A 43 3.24 3.94 10.97
N HIS A 44 2.40 3.38 11.82
CA HIS A 44 1.85 4.08 12.96
C HIS A 44 2.93 4.54 13.96
N ALA A 45 3.91 3.69 14.26
CA ALA A 45 5.02 4.06 15.15
C ALA A 45 5.84 5.26 14.64
N TYR A 46 5.83 5.50 13.31
CA TYR A 46 6.58 6.60 12.71
C TYR A 46 5.75 7.87 12.50
N TYR A 47 4.49 7.73 12.07
CA TYR A 47 3.68 8.86 11.59
C TYR A 47 2.64 9.38 12.58
N ASP A 48 2.19 8.59 13.57
CA ASP A 48 1.09 9.00 14.46
C ASP A 48 1.36 10.31 15.19
N GLU A 49 2.59 10.55 15.62
CA GLU A 49 2.94 11.80 16.28
C GLU A 49 2.93 13.01 15.32
N ASP A 50 3.28 12.82 14.05
CA ASP A 50 3.29 13.89 13.05
C ASP A 50 1.87 14.37 12.72
N PHE A 51 0.88 13.48 12.79
CA PHE A 51 -0.53 13.79 12.53
C PHE A 51 -1.31 14.20 13.77
N LYS A 52 -0.75 14.01 14.96
CA LYS A 52 -1.40 14.36 16.23
C LYS A 52 -1.72 15.85 16.33
N GLY A 53 -3.00 16.15 16.56
CA GLY A 53 -3.49 17.53 16.64
C GLY A 53 -3.65 18.26 15.30
N THR A 54 -3.47 17.56 14.18
CA THR A 54 -3.82 18.07 12.85
C THR A 54 -5.29 17.78 12.53
N ALA A 55 -5.79 18.35 11.41
CA ALA A 55 -7.12 18.05 10.88
C ALA A 55 -7.17 16.75 10.06
N PHE A 56 -6.05 16.02 9.99
CA PHE A 56 -5.93 14.78 9.21
C PHE A 56 -5.82 13.58 10.14
N GLU A 57 -6.51 12.49 9.78
CA GLU A 57 -6.32 11.18 10.39
C GLU A 57 -5.34 10.37 9.53
N PHE A 58 -4.34 9.76 10.18
CA PHE A 58 -3.40 8.91 9.47
C PHE A 58 -3.95 7.48 9.37
N ALA A 59 -3.87 6.91 8.18
CA ALA A 59 -4.25 5.52 7.92
C ALA A 59 -3.15 4.77 7.15
N ALA A 60 -2.78 3.59 7.61
CA ALA A 60 -1.82 2.72 6.94
C ALA A 60 -2.54 1.65 6.11
N MET A 61 -2.33 1.66 4.80
CA MET A 61 -2.83 0.63 3.87
C MET A 61 -1.68 -0.27 3.43
N VAL A 62 -1.57 -1.45 4.03
CA VAL A 62 -0.47 -2.38 3.78
C VAL A 62 -0.98 -3.62 3.05
N PHE A 63 -0.42 -3.87 1.88
CA PHE A 63 -0.68 -5.06 1.09
C PHE A 63 0.43 -6.10 1.28
N GLU A 64 0.07 -7.36 1.23
CA GLU A 64 1.01 -8.45 1.13
C GLU A 64 1.17 -8.92 -0.33
N THR A 65 2.37 -9.34 -0.70
CA THR A 65 2.66 -9.85 -2.05
C THR A 65 1.80 -11.04 -2.45
N THR A 66 1.22 -11.77 -1.51
CA THR A 66 0.30 -12.89 -1.72
C THR A 66 -1.18 -12.49 -1.75
N GLY A 67 -1.50 -11.21 -1.50
CA GLY A 67 -2.85 -10.65 -1.62
C GLY A 67 -3.54 -10.30 -0.30
N GLY A 68 -2.85 -10.41 0.84
CA GLY A 68 -3.36 -9.94 2.13
C GLY A 68 -3.41 -8.40 2.21
N VAL A 69 -4.28 -7.88 3.06
CA VAL A 69 -4.38 -6.44 3.39
C VAL A 69 -4.65 -6.31 4.88
N ASN A 70 -4.04 -5.33 5.55
CA ASN A 70 -4.34 -5.05 6.94
C ASN A 70 -5.77 -4.54 7.14
N ASN A 71 -6.31 -4.66 8.35
CA ASN A 71 -7.71 -4.34 8.67
C ASN A 71 -8.05 -2.87 8.38
N GLU A 72 -7.17 -1.95 8.74
CA GLU A 72 -7.33 -0.52 8.48
C GLU A 72 -7.37 -0.23 6.97
N GLY A 73 -6.42 -0.79 6.21
CA GLY A 73 -6.41 -0.70 4.75
C GLY A 73 -7.65 -1.29 4.10
N MET A 74 -8.18 -2.38 4.65
CA MET A 74 -9.42 -2.97 4.18
C MET A 74 -10.63 -2.03 4.40
N GLU A 75 -10.67 -1.32 5.52
CA GLU A 75 -11.74 -0.36 5.79
C GLU A 75 -11.67 0.84 4.84
N VAL A 76 -10.48 1.38 4.61
CA VAL A 76 -10.25 2.44 3.63
C VAL A 76 -10.72 2.00 2.24
N LEU A 77 -10.35 0.79 1.80
CA LEU A 77 -10.79 0.24 0.51
C LEU A 77 -12.30 0.08 0.41
N ARG A 78 -12.97 -0.37 1.49
CA ARG A 78 -14.44 -0.48 1.51
C ARG A 78 -15.11 0.86 1.29
N GLN A 79 -14.62 1.92 1.94
CA GLN A 79 -15.14 3.28 1.77
C GLN A 79 -14.91 3.78 0.35
N LEU A 80 -13.70 3.64 -0.18
CA LEU A 80 -13.36 4.02 -1.56
C LEU A 80 -14.22 3.28 -2.58
N PHE A 81 -14.43 1.98 -2.41
CA PHE A 81 -15.23 1.18 -3.35
C PHE A 81 -16.72 1.56 -3.30
N ARG A 82 -17.27 1.85 -2.12
CA ARG A 82 -18.64 2.35 -1.98
C ARG A 82 -18.81 3.69 -2.70
N PHE A 83 -17.89 4.60 -2.48
CA PHE A 83 -17.91 5.91 -3.13
C PHE A 83 -17.81 5.78 -4.66
N ALA A 84 -16.84 5.01 -5.15
CA ALA A 84 -16.62 4.84 -6.57
C ALA A 84 -17.76 4.11 -7.28
N ALA A 85 -18.34 3.07 -6.66
CA ALA A 85 -19.48 2.36 -7.19
C ALA A 85 -20.69 3.30 -7.35
N LYS A 86 -20.97 4.11 -6.32
CA LYS A 86 -22.02 5.12 -6.35
C LYS A 86 -21.80 6.16 -7.46
N HIS A 87 -20.58 6.66 -7.58
CA HIS A 87 -20.23 7.66 -8.60
C HIS A 87 -20.35 7.12 -10.02
N GLN A 88 -20.07 5.85 -10.23
CA GLN A 88 -20.16 5.18 -11.53
C GLN A 88 -21.55 4.58 -11.81
N GLY A 89 -22.50 4.68 -10.88
CA GLY A 89 -23.82 4.10 -11.02
C GLY A 89 -23.82 2.57 -11.09
N LEU A 90 -22.83 1.90 -10.50
CA LEU A 90 -22.68 0.45 -10.50
C LEU A 90 -23.15 -0.16 -9.17
N GLN A 91 -23.63 -1.40 -9.23
CA GLN A 91 -23.83 -2.18 -8.01
C GLN A 91 -22.49 -2.41 -7.29
N LEU A 92 -22.49 -2.28 -5.96
CA LEU A 92 -21.29 -2.39 -5.14
C LEU A 92 -20.57 -3.73 -5.35
N SER A 93 -21.32 -4.84 -5.41
CA SER A 93 -20.74 -6.18 -5.61
C SER A 93 -20.01 -6.31 -6.95
N VAL A 94 -20.57 -5.74 -8.01
CA VAL A 94 -19.96 -5.74 -9.35
C VAL A 94 -18.71 -4.89 -9.36
N TYR A 95 -18.77 -3.69 -8.74
CA TYR A 95 -17.60 -2.82 -8.63
C TYR A 95 -16.49 -3.48 -7.83
N CYS A 96 -16.80 -4.01 -6.64
CA CYS A 96 -15.81 -4.69 -5.78
C CYS A 96 -15.13 -5.85 -6.50
N GLY A 97 -15.86 -6.71 -7.19
CA GLY A 97 -15.27 -7.83 -7.94
C GLY A 97 -14.26 -7.35 -9.00
N ARG A 98 -14.60 -6.32 -9.75
CA ARG A 98 -13.69 -5.74 -10.75
C ARG A 98 -12.49 -5.04 -10.12
N ALA A 99 -12.71 -4.28 -9.06
CA ALA A 99 -11.65 -3.54 -8.36
C ALA A 99 -10.63 -4.51 -7.72
N TRP A 100 -11.11 -5.56 -7.04
CA TRP A 100 -10.23 -6.58 -6.47
C TRP A 100 -9.45 -7.34 -7.52
N ALA A 101 -10.07 -7.74 -8.63
CA ALA A 101 -9.37 -8.41 -9.72
C ALA A 101 -8.24 -7.53 -10.28
N ARG A 102 -8.50 -6.25 -10.53
CA ARG A 102 -7.49 -5.29 -11.00
C ARG A 102 -6.36 -5.10 -10.00
N LEU A 103 -6.69 -4.92 -8.73
CA LEU A 103 -5.71 -4.71 -7.66
C LEU A 103 -4.80 -5.93 -7.52
N SER A 104 -5.36 -7.14 -7.51
CA SER A 104 -4.61 -8.40 -7.46
C SER A 104 -3.67 -8.55 -8.66
N CYS A 105 -4.15 -8.30 -9.88
CA CYS A 105 -3.32 -8.34 -11.08
C CYS A 105 -2.16 -7.33 -11.01
N ASN A 106 -2.42 -6.11 -10.53
CA ASN A 106 -1.40 -5.08 -10.42
C ASN A 106 -0.32 -5.45 -9.39
N ILE A 107 -0.70 -5.98 -8.24
CA ILE A 107 0.24 -6.45 -7.21
C ILE A 107 1.10 -7.57 -7.78
N GLN A 108 0.50 -8.60 -8.39
CA GLN A 108 1.24 -9.73 -8.95
C GLN A 108 2.19 -9.30 -10.08
N SER A 109 1.74 -8.40 -10.96
CA SER A 109 2.58 -7.86 -12.03
C SER A 109 3.78 -7.07 -11.47
N SER A 110 3.56 -6.26 -10.43
CA SER A 110 4.63 -5.50 -9.78
C SER A 110 5.65 -6.42 -9.09
N VAL A 111 5.17 -7.46 -8.40
CA VAL A 111 6.03 -8.47 -7.76
C VAL A 111 6.87 -9.21 -8.82
N ALA A 112 6.23 -9.67 -9.90
CA ALA A 112 6.94 -10.33 -11.00
C ALA A 112 8.01 -9.42 -11.62
N GLN A 113 7.70 -8.14 -11.84
CA GLN A 113 8.66 -7.17 -12.36
C GLN A 113 9.85 -6.96 -11.42
N CYS A 114 9.63 -6.94 -10.11
CA CYS A 114 10.70 -6.86 -9.12
C CYS A 114 11.64 -8.08 -9.20
N PHE A 115 11.10 -9.29 -9.38
CA PHE A 115 11.91 -10.49 -9.56
C PHE A 115 12.72 -10.46 -10.87
N LEU A 116 12.09 -10.07 -11.97
CA LEU A 116 12.76 -9.94 -13.27
C LEU A 116 13.90 -8.93 -13.25
N ASN A 117 13.69 -7.80 -12.61
CA ASN A 117 14.73 -6.77 -12.47
C ASN A 117 15.92 -7.28 -11.67
N ARG A 118 15.69 -8.04 -10.58
CA ARG A 118 16.76 -8.64 -9.79
C ARG A 118 17.50 -9.73 -10.56
N ALA A 119 16.78 -10.59 -11.28
CA ALA A 119 17.39 -11.63 -12.10
C ALA A 119 18.26 -11.02 -13.21
N GLY A 120 17.80 -9.95 -13.86
CA GLY A 120 18.57 -9.22 -14.85
C GLY A 120 19.86 -8.62 -14.28
N SER A 121 19.80 -8.07 -13.07
CA SER A 121 20.98 -7.54 -12.37
C SER A 121 21.99 -8.63 -12.01
N LEU A 122 21.53 -9.79 -11.55
CA LEU A 122 22.40 -10.93 -11.23
C LEU A 122 23.10 -11.48 -12.49
N ALA A 123 22.38 -11.60 -13.59
CA ALA A 123 22.94 -12.07 -14.87
C ALA A 123 23.97 -11.06 -15.45
N ALA A 124 23.82 -9.77 -15.19
CA ALA A 124 24.82 -8.76 -15.55
C ALA A 124 26.10 -8.90 -14.73
N ILE A 125 25.97 -9.15 -13.40
CA ILE A 125 27.12 -9.38 -12.51
C ILE A 125 27.88 -10.66 -12.89
N GLU A 126 27.20 -11.75 -13.22
CA GLU A 126 27.82 -13.00 -13.68
C GLU A 126 28.65 -12.78 -14.95
N LYS A 127 28.14 -12.02 -15.91
CA LYS A 127 28.88 -11.70 -17.14
C LYS A 127 30.14 -10.88 -16.88
N ASP A 128 30.08 -9.93 -15.94
CA ASP A 128 31.24 -9.14 -15.55
C ASP A 128 32.30 -9.97 -14.84
N VAL A 129 31.90 -10.96 -14.05
CA VAL A 129 32.83 -11.90 -13.38
C VAL A 129 33.52 -12.81 -14.39
N ASP A 130 32.77 -13.34 -15.36
CA ASP A 130 33.34 -14.16 -16.43
C ASP A 130 34.33 -13.38 -17.31
N PHE A 131 34.03 -12.10 -17.58
CA PHE A 131 34.94 -11.25 -18.33
C PHE A 131 36.25 -11.01 -17.58
N LEU A 132 36.19 -10.80 -16.25
CA LEU A 132 37.39 -10.63 -15.42
C LEU A 132 38.23 -11.90 -15.32
N SER A 133 37.63 -13.08 -15.35
CA SER A 133 38.35 -14.36 -15.32
C SER A 133 39.05 -14.71 -16.63
N ILE A 134 38.63 -14.13 -17.75
CA ILE A 134 39.28 -14.28 -19.07
C ILE A 134 40.47 -13.32 -19.22
N CYS A 135 40.50 -12.23 -18.44
CA CYS A 135 41.58 -11.24 -18.46
C CYS A 135 42.74 -11.54 -17.49
N LEU A 136 42.64 -12.60 -16.72
CA LEU A 136 43.70 -13.10 -15.79
C LEU A 136 44.33 -14.37 -16.37
#